data_23dd22f881731a6882a85744305add7e
#
_entry.id   23dd22f881731a6882a85744305add7e
#
_cell.length_a   1.000
_cell.length_b   1.000
_cell.length_c   1.000
_cell.angle_alpha   90.00
_cell.angle_beta   90.00
_cell.angle_gamma   90.00
#
_symmetry.space_group_name_H-M   'P 1'
#
loop_
_entity.id
_entity.type
_entity.pdbx_description
1 polymer ?
#
loop_
_entity_poly.entity_id
_entity_poly.type
_entity_poly.pdbx_seq_one_letter_code
_entity_poly.pdbx_strand_id
1 'polypeptide(L)'
;GGLDRQFYPFYRRDIVCGRLTEPQARELFRYYFFKFYSMHVTANVPFYIGGRLADGSDATNPLTTLIVEEYIGLNINDPKIHVRWHKDLPKSLVRLILGSIRDGRNSFVFLNDEVVEGALTALGEDPADARNYVVIGCYEPAALGKEVPCTCAARVNLPKAVLVAMNGGIDPDTGAAVGVPADPDSYRDFDAFYAAVLAQIGMFADRAAALTVAYERAYPSLNPAPLFSSTLADCVARGKDAYSGGAK
;
A
#
# COMPACT_ATOMS: atom_id res chain seq x y z
N GLY A 1 4.94 -11.26 2.35
CA GLY A 1 6.15 -11.86 1.80
C GLY A 1 6.52 -11.35 0.43
N GLY A 2 7.81 -11.14 0.19
CA GLY A 2 8.31 -10.71 -1.10
C GLY A 2 8.23 -11.81 -2.16
N LEU A 3 8.13 -11.42 -3.42
CA LEU A 3 8.12 -12.32 -4.58
C LEU A 3 9.37 -13.21 -4.57
N ASP A 4 10.52 -12.60 -4.36
CA ASP A 4 11.82 -13.26 -4.24
C ASP A 4 11.86 -14.30 -3.10
N ARG A 5 11.31 -13.96 -1.93
CA ARG A 5 11.27 -14.84 -0.77
C ARG A 5 10.32 -16.03 -0.96
N GLN A 6 9.16 -15.80 -1.58
CA GLN A 6 8.16 -16.85 -1.81
C GLN A 6 8.66 -17.89 -2.82
N PHE A 7 9.32 -17.46 -3.88
CA PHE A 7 9.80 -18.37 -4.93
C PHE A 7 11.18 -18.95 -4.66
N TYR A 8 11.99 -18.33 -3.81
CA TYR A 8 13.37 -18.78 -3.58
C TYR A 8 13.52 -20.23 -3.13
N PRO A 9 12.71 -20.78 -2.20
CA PRO A 9 12.82 -22.18 -1.81
C PRO A 9 12.62 -23.15 -2.98
N PHE A 10 11.67 -22.85 -3.87
CA PHE A 10 11.39 -23.66 -5.06
C PHE A 10 12.51 -23.51 -6.08
N TYR A 11 12.90 -22.28 -6.39
CA TYR A 11 14.02 -21.97 -7.27
C TYR A 11 15.29 -22.69 -6.85
N ARG A 12 15.70 -22.54 -5.58
CA ARG A 12 16.90 -23.16 -5.05
C ARG A 12 16.85 -24.70 -5.17
N ARG A 13 15.72 -25.29 -4.77
CA ARG A 13 15.54 -26.75 -4.88
C ARG A 13 15.68 -27.21 -6.32
N ASP A 14 15.00 -26.57 -7.24
CA ASP A 14 14.93 -27.04 -8.62
C ASP A 14 16.24 -26.80 -9.39
N ILE A 15 17.00 -25.77 -9.05
CA ILE A 15 18.39 -25.56 -9.53
C ILE A 15 19.31 -26.67 -8.98
N VAL A 16 19.27 -26.92 -7.68
CA VAL A 16 20.16 -27.93 -7.05
C VAL A 16 19.87 -29.34 -7.56
N CYS A 17 18.61 -29.67 -7.80
CA CYS A 17 18.20 -30.97 -8.35
C CYS A 17 18.38 -31.07 -9.88
N GLY A 18 18.88 -30.03 -10.55
CA GLY A 18 19.01 -30.00 -12.03
C GLY A 18 17.69 -30.03 -12.78
N ARG A 19 16.56 -29.78 -12.09
CA ARG A 19 15.24 -29.71 -12.71
C ARG A 19 15.05 -28.42 -13.50
N LEU A 20 15.73 -27.37 -13.09
CA LEU A 20 15.68 -26.04 -13.68
C LEU A 20 17.10 -25.50 -13.84
N THR A 21 17.38 -24.87 -14.95
CA THR A 21 18.60 -24.08 -15.16
C THR A 21 18.33 -22.61 -14.92
N GLU A 22 19.35 -21.80 -14.64
CA GLU A 22 19.16 -20.36 -14.46
C GLU A 22 18.55 -19.68 -15.69
N PRO A 23 18.97 -19.95 -16.96
CA PRO A 23 18.31 -19.42 -18.14
C PRO A 23 16.82 -19.74 -18.22
N GLN A 24 16.43 -20.96 -17.85
CA GLN A 24 15.01 -21.34 -17.81
C GLN A 24 14.25 -20.61 -16.70
N ALA A 25 14.87 -20.40 -15.54
CA ALA A 25 14.26 -19.60 -14.47
C ALA A 25 14.04 -18.15 -14.91
N ARG A 26 15.02 -17.55 -15.59
CA ARG A 26 14.91 -16.21 -16.18
C ARG A 26 13.75 -16.13 -17.18
N GLU A 27 13.63 -17.11 -18.06
CA GLU A 27 12.54 -17.18 -19.03
C GLU A 27 11.17 -17.29 -18.33
N LEU A 28 11.05 -18.12 -17.29
CA LEU A 28 9.81 -18.25 -16.51
C LEU A 28 9.41 -16.92 -15.86
N PHE A 29 10.35 -16.15 -15.31
CA PHE A 29 10.04 -14.84 -14.75
C PHE A 29 9.64 -13.81 -15.82
N ARG A 30 10.23 -13.85 -17.03
CA ARG A 30 9.76 -13.02 -18.15
C ARG A 30 8.31 -13.32 -18.48
N TYR A 31 7.93 -14.60 -18.62
CA TYR A 31 6.54 -14.98 -18.88
C TYR A 31 5.61 -14.60 -17.73
N TYR A 32 6.08 -14.74 -16.49
CA TYR A 32 5.31 -14.36 -15.31
C TYR A 32 4.97 -12.86 -15.33
N PHE A 33 5.94 -12.00 -15.51
CA PHE A 33 5.71 -10.55 -15.62
C PHE A 33 4.89 -10.18 -16.84
N PHE A 34 5.18 -10.80 -17.98
CA PHE A 34 4.46 -10.53 -19.21
C PHE A 34 2.98 -10.91 -19.11
N LYS A 35 2.68 -11.99 -18.39
CA LYS A 35 1.29 -12.37 -18.11
C LYS A 35 0.56 -11.28 -17.34
N PHE A 36 1.15 -10.75 -16.27
CA PHE A 36 0.53 -9.65 -15.51
C PHE A 36 0.37 -8.39 -16.35
N TYR A 37 1.37 -8.03 -17.11
CA TYR A 37 1.32 -6.90 -18.04
C TYR A 37 0.20 -7.05 -19.07
N SER A 38 0.05 -8.24 -19.67
CA SER A 38 -0.95 -8.51 -20.71
C SER A 38 -2.40 -8.58 -20.18
N MET A 39 -2.59 -8.81 -18.88
CA MET A 39 -3.93 -8.86 -18.29
C MET A 39 -4.60 -7.48 -18.21
N HIS A 40 -3.86 -6.40 -18.44
CA HIS A 40 -4.34 -5.01 -18.33
C HIS A 40 -5.14 -4.78 -17.05
N VAL A 41 -4.68 -5.36 -15.93
CA VAL A 41 -5.35 -5.22 -14.64
C VAL A 41 -5.23 -3.75 -14.23
N THR A 42 -6.35 -3.06 -14.18
CA THR A 42 -6.43 -1.65 -13.77
C THR A 42 -6.18 -1.46 -12.28
N ALA A 43 -6.22 -2.54 -11.50
CA ALA A 43 -5.86 -2.53 -10.10
C ALA A 43 -4.35 -2.73 -9.95
N ASN A 44 -3.70 -1.87 -9.17
CA ASN A 44 -2.31 -2.03 -8.81
C ASN A 44 -2.08 -3.39 -8.15
N VAL A 45 -1.34 -4.27 -8.82
CA VAL A 45 -0.87 -5.54 -8.26
C VAL A 45 0.64 -5.44 -8.08
N PRO A 46 1.11 -4.78 -7.00
CA PRO A 46 2.54 -4.62 -6.80
C PRO A 46 3.18 -5.93 -6.36
N PHE A 47 4.40 -6.15 -6.78
CA PHE A 47 5.27 -7.18 -6.25
C PHE A 47 6.29 -6.57 -5.30
N TYR A 48 6.68 -7.33 -4.28
CA TYR A 48 7.67 -6.89 -3.30
C TYR A 48 8.93 -7.69 -3.46
N ILE A 49 10.07 -7.04 -3.24
CA ILE A 49 11.38 -7.66 -3.14
C ILE A 49 12.17 -7.05 -1.97
N GLY A 50 13.14 -7.80 -1.45
CA GLY A 50 14.00 -7.36 -0.36
C GLY A 50 13.29 -7.34 1.00
N GLY A 51 13.62 -6.32 1.80
CA GLY A 51 13.16 -6.22 3.18
C GLY A 51 14.00 -7.04 4.15
N ARG A 52 13.47 -7.25 5.35
CA ARG A 52 14.16 -7.96 6.42
C ARG A 52 13.49 -9.29 6.79
N LEU A 53 14.29 -10.22 7.25
CA LEU A 53 13.82 -11.45 7.89
C LEU A 53 13.36 -11.16 9.34
N ALA A 54 12.78 -12.16 9.99
CA ALA A 54 12.30 -12.03 11.38
C ALA A 54 13.41 -11.64 12.37
N ASP A 55 14.65 -12.09 12.12
CA ASP A 55 15.84 -11.77 12.92
C ASP A 55 16.44 -10.39 12.60
N GLY A 56 15.87 -9.65 11.64
CA GLY A 56 16.31 -8.32 11.20
C GLY A 56 17.40 -8.35 10.11
N SER A 57 17.88 -9.52 9.69
CA SER A 57 18.85 -9.62 8.61
C SER A 57 18.23 -9.31 7.25
N ASP A 58 19.08 -9.00 6.26
CA ASP A 58 18.66 -8.77 4.88
C ASP A 58 17.98 -10.00 4.28
N ALA A 59 16.82 -9.80 3.68
CA ALA A 59 16.02 -10.86 3.07
C ALA A 59 16.33 -11.10 1.58
N THR A 60 17.21 -10.30 0.97
CA THR A 60 17.59 -10.49 -0.44
C THR A 60 18.30 -11.83 -0.61
N ASN A 61 18.17 -12.37 -1.80
CA ASN A 61 18.74 -13.65 -2.18
C ASN A 61 19.10 -13.64 -3.68
N PRO A 62 19.78 -14.65 -4.24
CA PRO A 62 20.15 -14.68 -5.65
C PRO A 62 18.98 -14.46 -6.61
N LEU A 63 17.78 -14.92 -6.22
CA LEU A 63 16.59 -14.72 -7.05
C LEU A 63 16.12 -13.24 -7.08
N THR A 64 16.41 -12.45 -6.05
CA THR A 64 16.09 -11.03 -6.00
C THR A 64 16.75 -10.28 -7.16
N THR A 65 18.05 -10.50 -7.38
CA THR A 65 18.79 -9.87 -8.48
C THR A 65 18.30 -10.35 -9.84
N LEU A 66 18.09 -11.66 -9.99
CA LEU A 66 17.57 -12.25 -11.23
C LEU A 66 16.21 -11.63 -11.59
N ILE A 67 15.29 -11.53 -10.65
CA ILE A 67 13.96 -10.91 -10.86
C ILE A 67 14.10 -9.47 -11.35
N VAL A 68 14.97 -8.67 -10.72
CA VAL A 68 15.18 -7.26 -11.07
C VAL A 68 15.79 -7.14 -12.47
N GLU A 69 16.80 -7.94 -12.81
CA GLU A 69 17.43 -7.94 -14.13
C GLU A 69 16.42 -8.26 -15.24
N GLU A 70 15.63 -9.31 -15.06
CA GLU A 70 14.63 -9.71 -16.05
C GLU A 70 13.52 -8.67 -16.19
N TYR A 71 13.07 -8.09 -15.09
CA TYR A 71 12.06 -7.04 -15.11
C TYR A 71 12.57 -5.77 -15.84
N ILE A 72 13.80 -5.35 -15.58
CA ILE A 72 14.44 -4.24 -16.28
C ILE A 72 14.54 -4.55 -17.80
N GLY A 73 14.93 -5.78 -18.15
CA GLY A 73 15.05 -6.22 -19.54
C GLY A 73 13.74 -6.17 -20.32
N LEU A 74 12.61 -6.42 -19.66
CA LEU A 74 11.28 -6.34 -20.30
C LEU A 74 10.83 -4.91 -20.59
N ASN A 75 11.34 -3.91 -19.88
CA ASN A 75 10.98 -2.50 -20.02
C ASN A 75 9.47 -2.22 -19.98
N ILE A 76 8.76 -2.90 -19.09
CA ILE A 76 7.33 -2.73 -18.84
C ILE A 76 7.11 -1.78 -17.67
N ASN A 77 5.94 -1.15 -17.60
CA ASN A 77 5.60 -0.19 -16.55
C ASN A 77 4.71 -0.78 -15.44
N ASP A 78 4.13 -1.94 -15.65
CA ASP A 78 3.33 -2.70 -14.70
C ASP A 78 3.67 -4.21 -14.82
N PRO A 79 3.52 -4.97 -13.73
CA PRO A 79 3.22 -4.58 -12.34
C PRO A 79 4.36 -3.77 -11.71
N LYS A 80 4.06 -2.86 -10.78
CA LYS A 80 5.10 -2.13 -10.03
C LYS A 80 5.89 -3.08 -9.13
N ILE A 81 7.20 -2.84 -9.01
CA ILE A 81 8.04 -3.56 -8.05
C ILE A 81 8.35 -2.64 -6.86
N HIS A 82 7.86 -3.02 -5.70
CA HIS A 82 8.12 -2.36 -4.44
C HIS A 82 9.39 -2.94 -3.82
N VAL A 83 10.40 -2.11 -3.70
CA VAL A 83 11.69 -2.46 -3.09
C VAL A 83 11.62 -2.08 -1.63
N ARG A 84 11.55 -3.05 -0.75
CA ARG A 84 11.63 -2.85 0.68
C ARG A 84 13.08 -2.53 1.05
N TRP A 85 13.35 -1.23 1.14
CA TRP A 85 14.70 -0.69 1.36
C TRP A 85 15.01 -0.60 2.86
N HIS A 86 16.22 -1.00 3.21
CA HIS A 86 16.85 -0.75 4.50
C HIS A 86 18.35 -0.47 4.30
N LYS A 87 19.01 0.06 5.32
CA LYS A 87 20.42 0.52 5.22
C LYS A 87 21.40 -0.57 4.77
N ASP A 88 21.11 -1.84 5.06
CA ASP A 88 21.98 -2.98 4.78
C ASP A 88 21.65 -3.67 3.44
N LEU A 89 20.71 -3.13 2.65
CA LEU A 89 20.36 -3.66 1.33
C LEU A 89 21.61 -3.65 0.41
N PRO A 90 21.87 -4.72 -0.36
CA PRO A 90 23.05 -4.81 -1.23
C PRO A 90 23.17 -3.61 -2.16
N LYS A 91 24.28 -2.88 -2.06
CA LYS A 91 24.53 -1.67 -2.87
C LYS A 91 24.54 -1.93 -4.37
N SER A 92 24.91 -3.14 -4.79
CA SER A 92 24.85 -3.58 -6.20
C SER A 92 23.42 -3.60 -6.72
N LEU A 93 22.48 -4.16 -5.94
CA LEU A 93 21.06 -4.19 -6.25
C LEU A 93 20.47 -2.77 -6.33
N VAL A 94 20.78 -1.93 -5.35
CA VAL A 94 20.33 -0.52 -5.33
C VAL A 94 20.85 0.22 -6.56
N ARG A 95 22.13 0.06 -6.91
CA ARG A 95 22.71 0.69 -8.12
C ARG A 95 22.07 0.22 -9.41
N LEU A 96 21.75 -1.07 -9.51
CA LEU A 96 21.06 -1.65 -10.66
C LEU A 96 19.69 -0.99 -10.86
N ILE A 97 18.90 -0.90 -9.78
CA ILE A 97 17.56 -0.30 -9.80
C ILE A 97 17.64 1.20 -10.10
N LEU A 98 18.50 1.95 -9.39
CA LEU A 98 18.66 3.39 -9.61
C LEU A 98 19.18 3.70 -11.02
N GLY A 99 20.05 2.85 -11.58
CA GLY A 99 20.49 2.94 -12.97
C GLY A 99 19.29 2.86 -13.93
N SER A 100 18.40 1.91 -13.72
CA SER A 100 17.19 1.78 -14.56
C SER A 100 16.25 2.98 -14.42
N ILE A 101 16.10 3.55 -13.24
CA ILE A 101 15.27 4.74 -13.00
C ILE A 101 15.89 5.95 -13.73
N ARG A 102 17.20 6.13 -13.64
CA ARG A 102 17.93 7.18 -14.39
C ARG A 102 17.71 7.06 -15.89
N ASP A 103 17.61 5.82 -16.39
CA ASP A 103 17.38 5.53 -17.81
C ASP A 103 15.87 5.64 -18.20
N GLY A 104 15.05 6.26 -17.34
CA GLY A 104 13.64 6.60 -17.61
C GLY A 104 12.61 5.54 -17.20
N ARG A 105 13.02 4.47 -16.50
CA ARG A 105 12.08 3.45 -16.02
C ARG A 105 11.50 3.81 -14.66
N ASN A 106 10.18 3.93 -14.55
CA ASN A 106 9.49 4.38 -13.34
C ASN A 106 8.69 3.28 -12.62
N SER A 107 9.09 2.02 -12.82
CA SER A 107 8.32 0.87 -12.32
C SER A 107 8.77 0.39 -10.93
N PHE A 108 9.82 0.99 -10.38
CA PHE A 108 10.32 0.68 -9.04
C PHE A 108 9.89 1.73 -8.04
N VAL A 109 9.46 1.28 -6.87
CA VAL A 109 9.07 2.13 -5.74
C VAL A 109 9.83 1.69 -4.50
N PHE A 110 10.56 2.62 -3.88
CA PHE A 110 11.29 2.33 -2.64
C PHE A 110 10.40 2.58 -1.42
N LEU A 111 10.33 1.59 -0.55
CA LEU A 111 9.67 1.66 0.74
C LEU A 111 10.74 1.59 1.82
N ASN A 112 10.84 2.61 2.65
CA ASN A 112 11.82 2.62 3.73
C ASN A 112 11.32 1.81 4.92
N ASP A 113 11.88 0.59 5.09
CA ASP A 113 11.49 -0.33 6.15
C ASP A 113 11.57 0.29 7.55
N GLU A 114 12.63 1.06 7.82
CA GLU A 114 12.84 1.68 9.14
C GLU A 114 11.72 2.68 9.49
N VAL A 115 11.26 3.44 8.50
CA VAL A 115 10.16 4.41 8.66
C VAL A 115 8.82 3.70 8.78
N VAL A 116 8.54 2.74 7.89
CA VAL A 116 7.25 2.03 7.87
C VAL A 116 7.08 1.15 9.11
N GLU A 117 8.10 0.37 9.48
CA GLU A 117 8.08 -0.45 10.70
C GLU A 117 7.88 0.42 11.95
N GLY A 118 8.58 1.56 12.01
CA GLY A 118 8.44 2.52 13.11
C GLY A 118 7.03 3.11 13.20
N ALA A 119 6.45 3.48 12.06
CA ALA A 119 5.09 4.03 12.00
C ALA A 119 4.04 3.01 12.42
N LEU A 120 4.09 1.79 11.90
CA LEU A 120 3.16 0.71 12.29
C LEU A 120 3.26 0.37 13.77
N THR A 121 4.49 0.29 14.30
CA THR A 121 4.71 0.06 15.74
C THR A 121 4.14 1.19 16.59
N ALA A 122 4.31 2.45 16.17
CA ALA A 122 3.72 3.61 16.85
C ALA A 122 2.18 3.62 16.82
N LEU A 123 1.58 3.00 15.82
CA LEU A 123 0.13 2.78 15.72
C LEU A 123 -0.36 1.59 16.55
N GLY A 124 0.54 0.85 17.22
CA GLY A 124 0.20 -0.25 18.12
C GLY A 124 0.37 -1.65 17.54
N GLU A 125 0.99 -1.76 16.36
CA GLU A 125 1.33 -3.08 15.81
C GLU A 125 2.50 -3.73 16.57
N ASP A 126 2.43 -5.05 16.72
CA ASP A 126 3.56 -5.82 17.23
C ASP A 126 4.79 -5.63 16.32
N PRO A 127 5.99 -5.39 16.87
CA PRO A 127 7.19 -5.16 16.04
C PRO A 127 7.50 -6.29 15.04
N ALA A 128 7.15 -7.55 15.35
CA ALA A 128 7.35 -8.65 14.41
C ALA A 128 6.34 -8.59 13.26
N ASP A 129 5.10 -8.18 13.53
CA ASP A 129 4.07 -7.96 12.53
C ASP A 129 4.39 -6.74 11.67
N ALA A 130 4.78 -5.63 12.29
CA ALA A 130 5.23 -4.42 11.60
C ALA A 130 6.41 -4.72 10.65
N ARG A 131 7.37 -5.56 11.06
CA ARG A 131 8.49 -5.99 10.19
C ARG A 131 8.03 -6.84 9.01
N ASN A 132 6.94 -7.58 9.15
CA ASN A 132 6.39 -8.41 8.08
C ASN A 132 5.28 -7.69 7.31
N TYR A 133 5.37 -6.37 7.19
CA TYR A 133 4.39 -5.59 6.44
C TYR A 133 4.42 -5.88 4.94
N VAL A 134 3.28 -5.66 4.33
CA VAL A 134 3.09 -5.53 2.89
C VAL A 134 2.45 -4.19 2.60
N VAL A 135 2.49 -3.76 1.36
CA VAL A 135 1.80 -2.54 0.92
C VAL A 135 0.73 -2.95 -0.08
N ILE A 136 -0.45 -2.44 0.08
CA ILE A 136 -1.61 -2.76 -0.74
C ILE A 136 -2.05 -1.51 -1.49
N GLY A 137 -2.68 -1.70 -2.64
CA GLY A 137 -3.22 -0.60 -3.43
C GLY A 137 -2.18 0.46 -3.76
N CYS A 138 -2.45 1.69 -3.33
CA CYS A 138 -1.63 2.87 -3.62
C CYS A 138 -0.60 3.18 -2.52
N TYR A 139 -0.03 2.17 -1.87
CA TYR A 139 1.01 2.25 -0.84
C TYR A 139 0.51 2.24 0.60
N GLU A 140 -0.61 1.62 0.88
CA GLU A 140 -1.13 1.42 2.24
C GLU A 140 -0.38 0.25 2.92
N PRO A 141 0.47 0.51 3.93
CA PRO A 141 1.19 -0.55 4.64
C PRO A 141 0.28 -1.27 5.63
N ALA A 142 0.43 -2.58 5.73
CA ALA A 142 -0.33 -3.43 6.63
C ALA A 142 0.44 -4.66 7.07
N ALA A 143 0.14 -5.20 8.24
CA ALA A 143 0.68 -6.46 8.70
C ALA A 143 0.14 -7.62 7.85
N LEU A 144 1.06 -8.36 7.20
CA LEU A 144 0.71 -9.43 6.27
C LEU A 144 -0.18 -10.50 6.94
N GLY A 145 -1.36 -10.71 6.38
CA GLY A 145 -2.30 -11.75 6.82
C GLY A 145 -3.00 -11.48 8.14
N LYS A 146 -2.92 -10.26 8.67
CA LYS A 146 -3.55 -9.87 9.95
C LYS A 146 -4.47 -8.66 9.82
N GLU A 147 -4.19 -7.75 8.91
CA GLU A 147 -4.93 -6.51 8.72
C GLU A 147 -5.74 -6.50 7.43
N VAL A 148 -6.79 -5.69 7.45
CA VAL A 148 -7.55 -5.29 6.25
C VAL A 148 -7.23 -3.82 5.97
N PRO A 149 -6.13 -3.53 5.27
CA PRO A 149 -5.77 -2.16 4.93
C PRO A 149 -6.67 -1.64 3.80
N CYS A 150 -6.71 -0.34 3.62
CA CYS A 150 -7.37 0.28 2.46
C CYS A 150 -8.85 -0.08 2.33
N THR A 151 -9.64 0.32 3.31
CA THR A 151 -11.10 0.20 3.22
C THR A 151 -11.73 1.25 2.30
N CYS A 152 -11.02 2.36 1.99
CA CYS A 152 -11.52 3.51 1.23
C CYS A 152 -12.92 3.98 1.70
N ALA A 153 -13.16 3.90 3.00
CA ALA A 153 -14.48 4.09 3.60
C ALA A 153 -15.03 5.51 3.40
N ALA A 154 -14.15 6.51 3.32
CA ALA A 154 -14.55 7.90 3.07
C ALA A 154 -13.46 8.67 2.33
N ARG A 155 -13.88 9.72 1.62
CA ARG A 155 -12.98 10.66 0.92
C ARG A 155 -13.39 12.08 1.22
N VAL A 156 -12.44 12.92 1.59
CA VAL A 156 -12.63 14.37 1.77
C VAL A 156 -11.99 15.10 0.59
N ASN A 157 -12.80 15.87 -0.13
CA ASN A 157 -12.32 16.69 -1.23
C ASN A 157 -11.78 18.02 -0.68
N LEU A 158 -10.46 18.14 -0.53
CA LEU A 158 -9.80 19.33 0.02
C LEU A 158 -10.01 20.59 -0.85
N PRO A 159 -9.91 20.56 -2.20
CA PRO A 159 -10.28 21.70 -3.04
C PRO A 159 -11.71 22.16 -2.82
N LYS A 160 -12.65 21.26 -2.61
CA LYS A 160 -14.04 21.62 -2.30
C LYS A 160 -14.17 22.33 -0.95
N ALA A 161 -13.37 21.95 0.05
CA ALA A 161 -13.34 22.66 1.34
C ALA A 161 -12.89 24.12 1.17
N VAL A 162 -11.91 24.39 0.28
CA VAL A 162 -11.50 25.75 -0.06
C VAL A 162 -12.66 26.54 -0.70
N LEU A 163 -13.34 25.96 -1.70
CA LEU A 163 -14.49 26.60 -2.34
C LEU A 163 -15.61 26.90 -1.35
N VAL A 164 -15.90 25.98 -0.44
CA VAL A 164 -16.92 26.16 0.60
C VAL A 164 -16.52 27.26 1.57
N ALA A 165 -15.24 27.35 1.96
CA ALA A 165 -14.74 28.47 2.78
C ALA A 165 -14.91 29.82 2.08
N MET A 166 -14.57 29.90 0.79
CA MET A 166 -14.72 31.12 -0.03
C MET A 166 -16.19 31.55 -0.23
N ASN A 167 -17.14 30.63 -0.02
CA ASN A 167 -18.57 30.88 -0.22
C ASN A 167 -19.36 30.77 1.11
N GLY A 168 -18.75 31.09 2.24
CA GLY A 168 -19.43 31.21 3.52
C GLY A 168 -20.07 29.94 4.07
N GLY A 169 -19.52 28.78 3.71
CA GLY A 169 -20.09 27.48 4.11
C GLY A 169 -21.08 26.89 3.10
N ILE A 170 -21.29 27.58 1.97
CA ILE A 170 -22.22 27.17 0.91
C ILE A 170 -21.45 26.47 -0.21
N ASP A 171 -22.01 25.40 -0.72
CA ASP A 171 -21.51 24.76 -1.94
C ASP A 171 -21.94 25.60 -3.17
N PRO A 172 -21.02 26.19 -3.93
CA PRO A 172 -21.36 27.04 -5.07
C PRO A 172 -22.02 26.28 -6.22
N ASP A 173 -21.83 24.96 -6.34
CA ASP A 173 -22.42 24.17 -7.42
C ASP A 173 -23.89 23.82 -7.16
N THR A 174 -24.25 23.63 -5.89
CA THR A 174 -25.58 23.15 -5.49
C THR A 174 -26.41 24.21 -4.74
N GLY A 175 -25.77 25.27 -4.24
CA GLY A 175 -26.38 26.25 -3.34
C GLY A 175 -26.70 25.76 -1.94
N ALA A 176 -26.29 24.52 -1.61
CA ALA A 176 -26.58 23.94 -0.29
C ALA A 176 -25.59 24.42 0.77
N ALA A 177 -26.10 24.65 1.98
CA ALA A 177 -25.28 24.92 3.15
C ALA A 177 -24.68 23.60 3.66
N VAL A 178 -23.44 23.32 3.26
CA VAL A 178 -22.74 22.06 3.54
C VAL A 178 -21.58 22.22 4.52
N GLY A 179 -21.12 23.45 4.72
CA GLY A 179 -19.93 23.78 5.49
C GLY A 179 -20.23 24.48 6.82
N VAL A 180 -19.15 24.85 7.50
CA VAL A 180 -19.20 25.77 8.65
C VAL A 180 -19.55 27.15 8.12
N PRO A 181 -20.62 27.79 8.62
CA PRO A 181 -20.97 29.15 8.21
C PRO A 181 -19.82 30.13 8.52
N ALA A 182 -19.51 30.99 7.59
CA ALA A 182 -18.52 32.04 7.73
C ALA A 182 -18.92 33.26 6.87
N ASP A 183 -18.36 34.40 7.18
CA ASP A 183 -18.48 35.61 6.32
C ASP A 183 -17.17 35.73 5.52
N PRO A 184 -17.19 35.47 4.21
CA PRO A 184 -16.01 35.60 3.36
C PRO A 184 -15.36 36.98 3.38
N ASP A 185 -16.16 38.04 3.54
CA ASP A 185 -15.68 39.41 3.59
C ASP A 185 -14.96 39.75 4.91
N SER A 186 -15.05 38.86 5.91
CA SER A 186 -14.34 39.01 7.19
C SER A 186 -12.90 38.57 7.16
N TYR A 187 -12.44 37.88 6.10
CA TYR A 187 -11.06 37.40 6.00
C TYR A 187 -10.11 38.56 5.71
N ARG A 188 -9.42 39.04 6.75
CA ARG A 188 -8.53 40.20 6.68
C ARG A 188 -7.17 39.90 6.06
N ASP A 189 -6.74 38.64 6.12
CA ASP A 189 -5.43 38.15 5.68
C ASP A 189 -5.53 36.66 5.30
N PHE A 190 -4.39 36.12 4.84
CA PHE A 190 -4.28 34.71 4.47
C PHE A 190 -4.49 33.78 5.67
N ASP A 191 -4.03 34.17 6.85
CA ASP A 191 -4.12 33.30 8.03
C ASP A 191 -5.59 33.14 8.47
N ALA A 192 -6.39 34.21 8.42
CA ALA A 192 -7.81 34.14 8.69
C ALA A 192 -8.55 33.26 7.67
N PHE A 193 -8.24 33.40 6.39
CA PHE A 193 -8.78 32.53 5.34
C PHE A 193 -8.35 31.08 5.53
N TYR A 194 -7.07 30.84 5.79
CA TYR A 194 -6.53 29.48 6.01
C TYR A 194 -7.19 28.80 7.22
N ALA A 195 -7.40 29.53 8.31
CA ALA A 195 -8.13 29.00 9.47
C ALA A 195 -9.58 28.58 9.11
N ALA A 196 -10.27 29.37 8.27
CA ALA A 196 -11.59 29.00 7.77
C ALA A 196 -11.57 27.75 6.91
N VAL A 197 -10.57 27.59 6.04
CA VAL A 197 -10.37 26.36 5.24
C VAL A 197 -10.15 25.15 6.15
N LEU A 198 -9.29 25.29 7.17
CA LEU A 198 -9.05 24.21 8.13
C LEU A 198 -10.31 23.84 8.91
N ALA A 199 -11.15 24.79 9.27
CA ALA A 199 -12.44 24.54 9.91
C ALA A 199 -13.38 23.71 9.00
N GLN A 200 -13.42 24.01 7.69
CA GLN A 200 -14.20 23.20 6.74
C GLN A 200 -13.64 21.77 6.64
N ILE A 201 -12.33 21.63 6.53
CA ILE A 201 -11.66 20.31 6.46
C ILE A 201 -11.98 19.51 7.72
N GLY A 202 -11.83 20.10 8.90
CA GLY A 202 -12.15 19.46 10.19
C GLY A 202 -13.59 18.95 10.23
N MET A 203 -14.56 19.80 9.88
CA MET A 203 -15.96 19.42 9.85
C MET A 203 -16.25 18.30 8.84
N PHE A 204 -15.64 18.33 7.64
CA PHE A 204 -15.80 17.23 6.68
C PHE A 204 -15.14 15.94 7.17
N ALA A 205 -13.99 16.02 7.84
CA ALA A 205 -13.33 14.86 8.44
C ALA A 205 -14.20 14.24 9.56
N ASP A 206 -14.79 15.04 10.42
CA ASP A 206 -15.70 14.56 11.48
C ASP A 206 -16.94 13.86 10.90
N ARG A 207 -17.54 14.43 9.86
CA ARG A 207 -18.66 13.79 9.15
C ARG A 207 -18.25 12.49 8.47
N ALA A 208 -17.07 12.46 7.83
CA ALA A 208 -16.52 11.25 7.22
C ALA A 208 -16.28 10.17 8.28
N ALA A 209 -15.70 10.51 9.42
CA ALA A 209 -15.50 9.60 10.55
C ALA A 209 -16.84 9.05 11.09
N ALA A 210 -17.83 9.90 11.32
CA ALA A 210 -19.14 9.47 11.76
C ALA A 210 -19.84 8.52 10.77
N LEU A 211 -19.73 8.80 9.47
CA LEU A 211 -20.25 7.94 8.42
C LEU A 211 -19.52 6.59 8.38
N THR A 212 -18.20 6.58 8.51
CA THR A 212 -17.39 5.36 8.57
C THR A 212 -17.81 4.49 9.76
N VAL A 213 -17.97 5.05 10.95
CA VAL A 213 -18.43 4.32 12.14
C VAL A 213 -19.83 3.71 11.92
N ALA A 214 -20.74 4.47 11.29
CA ALA A 214 -22.08 3.96 11.00
C ALA A 214 -22.03 2.80 9.98
N TYR A 215 -21.19 2.93 8.97
CA TYR A 215 -20.96 1.90 7.97
C TYR A 215 -20.35 0.63 8.59
N GLU A 216 -19.31 0.76 9.39
CA GLU A 216 -18.65 -0.38 10.06
C GLU A 216 -19.58 -1.15 10.98
N ARG A 217 -20.55 -0.49 11.62
CA ARG A 217 -21.58 -1.16 12.43
C ARG A 217 -22.58 -1.98 11.61
N ALA A 218 -22.91 -1.51 10.42
CA ALA A 218 -23.88 -2.17 9.54
C ALA A 218 -23.25 -3.25 8.65
N TYR A 219 -22.02 -3.04 8.21
CA TYR A 219 -21.35 -3.82 7.21
C TYR A 219 -21.23 -5.32 7.53
N PRO A 220 -20.88 -5.75 8.76
CA PRO A 220 -20.76 -7.17 9.09
C PRO A 220 -22.03 -7.99 8.86
N SER A 221 -23.20 -7.37 9.02
CA SER A 221 -24.49 -8.05 8.79
C SER A 221 -24.93 -8.01 7.34
N LEU A 222 -24.48 -7.00 6.58
CA LEU A 222 -24.85 -6.81 5.18
C LEU A 222 -23.96 -7.58 4.21
N ASN A 223 -22.68 -7.70 4.54
CA ASN A 223 -21.68 -8.31 3.65
C ASN A 223 -20.60 -9.07 4.42
N PRO A 224 -20.94 -10.19 5.07
CA PRO A 224 -19.95 -11.04 5.70
C PRO A 224 -19.00 -11.64 4.66
N ALA A 225 -17.72 -11.76 5.01
CA ALA A 225 -16.66 -12.18 4.11
C ALA A 225 -15.94 -13.46 4.59
N PRO A 226 -16.61 -14.61 4.73
CA PRO A 226 -16.04 -15.81 5.33
C PRO A 226 -14.85 -16.36 4.54
N LEU A 227 -14.91 -16.35 3.20
CA LEU A 227 -13.81 -16.83 2.37
C LEU A 227 -12.57 -15.94 2.52
N PHE A 228 -12.74 -14.61 2.51
CA PHE A 228 -11.64 -13.67 2.75
C PHE A 228 -11.09 -13.85 4.18
N SER A 229 -11.96 -13.91 5.18
CA SER A 229 -11.60 -14.12 6.59
C SER A 229 -10.78 -15.40 6.79
N SER A 230 -11.04 -16.46 6.03
CA SER A 230 -10.28 -17.71 6.11
C SER A 230 -8.82 -17.59 5.62
N THR A 231 -8.49 -16.50 4.94
CA THR A 231 -7.11 -16.22 4.49
C THR A 231 -6.31 -15.38 5.50
N LEU A 232 -6.96 -14.89 6.55
CA LEU A 232 -6.34 -14.05 7.57
C LEU A 232 -6.09 -14.86 8.85
N ALA A 233 -4.84 -14.91 9.30
CA ALA A 233 -4.43 -15.73 10.43
C ALA A 233 -5.22 -15.39 11.72
N ASP A 234 -5.41 -14.10 12.00
CA ASP A 234 -6.13 -13.62 13.17
C ASP A 234 -7.62 -13.96 13.12
N CYS A 235 -8.24 -13.91 11.94
CA CYS A 235 -9.63 -14.32 11.74
C CYS A 235 -9.82 -15.82 12.04
N VAL A 236 -8.91 -16.64 11.53
CA VAL A 236 -8.94 -18.10 11.78
C VAL A 236 -8.73 -18.39 13.27
N ALA A 237 -7.73 -17.75 13.90
CA ALA A 237 -7.43 -17.96 15.31
C ALA A 237 -8.58 -17.51 16.24
N ARG A 238 -9.30 -16.46 15.89
CA ARG A 238 -10.42 -15.91 16.69
C ARG A 238 -11.77 -16.50 16.32
N GLY A 239 -11.88 -17.21 15.20
CA GLY A 239 -13.15 -17.69 14.67
C GLY A 239 -14.12 -16.58 14.32
N LYS A 240 -13.60 -15.44 13.82
CA LYS A 240 -14.40 -14.24 13.54
C LYS A 240 -14.18 -13.76 12.10
N ASP A 241 -15.25 -13.22 11.52
CA ASP A 241 -15.17 -12.52 10.24
C ASP A 241 -14.27 -11.28 10.34
N ALA A 242 -13.54 -10.97 9.27
CA ALA A 242 -12.62 -9.84 9.20
C ALA A 242 -13.28 -8.52 9.60
N TYR A 243 -14.50 -8.29 9.13
CA TYR A 243 -15.28 -7.07 9.41
C TYR A 243 -16.05 -7.13 10.74
N SER A 244 -15.97 -8.23 11.47
CA SER A 244 -16.55 -8.41 12.82
C SER A 244 -15.47 -8.45 13.90
N GLY A 245 -14.30 -7.84 13.66
CA GLY A 245 -13.19 -7.80 14.59
C GLY A 245 -12.31 -9.07 14.55
N GLY A 246 -12.36 -9.84 13.48
CA GLY A 246 -11.45 -10.95 13.22
C GLY A 246 -10.08 -10.46 12.78
N ALA A 247 -10.02 -9.47 11.90
CA ALA A 247 -8.79 -8.76 11.53
C ALA A 247 -8.53 -7.54 12.41
N LYS A 248 -7.30 -7.03 12.37
CA LYS A 248 -6.94 -5.73 12.92
C LYS A 248 -7.32 -4.62 11.96
#